data_1d572c54b7c1312c674eb6bddbf3efc9
#
_entry.id   1d572c54b7c1312c674eb6bddbf3efc9
#
_cell.length_a   1.000
_cell.length_b   1.000
_cell.length_c   1.000
_cell.angle_alpha   90.00
_cell.angle_beta   90.00
_cell.angle_gamma   90.00
#
_symmetry.space_group_name_H-M   'P 1'
#
loop_
_entity.id
_entity.type
_entity.pdbx_description
1 polymer ?
#
loop_
_entity_poly.entity_id
_entity_poly.type
_entity_poly.pdbx_seq_one_letter_code
_entity_poly.pdbx_strand_id
1 'polypeptide(L)'
;GVDHFHDVHTMSHKDVAMLARSVELDIAVDLGGFTQNSRTEIFAMSAAPIQISYIGYLGTMGANYYDYLVADQTIIPEKNQKYYSEKIVYLPSYQVNDSKELPPEITFTRKELGLPEKGVIFCCFKLSTLF
;
A
#
# COMPACT_ATOMS: atom_id res chain seq x y z
N GLY A 1 12.87 8.50 -3.55
CA GLY A 1 12.40 9.04 -4.84
C GLY A 1 12.14 7.91 -5.83
N VAL A 2 11.66 8.27 -7.02
CA VAL A 2 11.45 7.37 -8.15
C VAL A 2 12.33 7.81 -9.30
N ASP A 3 12.76 6.88 -10.14
CA ASP A 3 13.63 7.19 -11.29
C ASP A 3 12.83 7.87 -12.42
N HIS A 4 11.58 7.42 -12.63
CA HIS A 4 10.67 7.96 -13.61
C HIS A 4 9.30 8.18 -13.00
N PHE A 5 8.67 9.29 -13.33
CA PHE A 5 7.31 9.62 -12.92
C PHE A 5 6.45 9.93 -14.16
N HIS A 6 5.31 9.24 -14.26
CA HIS A 6 4.31 9.49 -15.29
C HIS A 6 3.01 9.97 -14.64
N ASP A 7 2.61 11.20 -14.91
CA ASP A 7 1.29 11.68 -14.48
C ASP A 7 0.21 11.04 -15.36
N VAL A 8 -0.53 10.12 -14.76
CA VAL A 8 -1.60 9.37 -15.42
C VAL A 8 -3.00 9.77 -14.95
N HIS A 9 -3.10 10.90 -14.23
CA HIS A 9 -4.34 11.33 -13.60
C HIS A 9 -5.52 11.43 -14.57
N THR A 10 -5.29 11.95 -15.78
CA THR A 10 -6.33 12.14 -16.80
C THR A 10 -6.44 10.98 -17.79
N MET A 11 -5.58 9.98 -17.70
CA MET A 11 -5.57 8.85 -18.62
C MET A 11 -6.65 7.83 -18.26
N SER A 12 -7.22 7.16 -19.27
CA SER A 12 -8.10 6.02 -19.03
C SER A 12 -7.32 4.84 -18.45
N HIS A 13 -8.02 3.90 -17.75
CA HIS A 13 -7.39 2.69 -17.20
C HIS A 13 -6.67 1.88 -18.29
N LYS A 14 -7.28 1.80 -19.47
CA LYS A 14 -6.69 1.13 -20.63
C LYS A 14 -5.39 1.79 -21.08
N ASP A 15 -5.38 3.12 -21.19
CA ASP A 15 -4.18 3.84 -21.65
C ASP A 15 -3.04 3.70 -20.65
N VAL A 16 -3.35 3.70 -19.34
CA VAL A 16 -2.34 3.45 -18.29
C VAL A 16 -1.77 2.04 -18.39
N ALA A 17 -2.61 1.03 -18.56
CA ALA A 17 -2.13 -0.34 -18.75
C ALA A 17 -1.30 -0.50 -20.03
N MET A 18 -1.66 0.20 -21.10
CA MET A 18 -0.88 0.22 -22.35
C MET A 18 0.46 0.94 -22.16
N LEU A 19 0.48 2.07 -21.44
CA LEU A 19 1.71 2.78 -21.11
C LEU A 19 2.66 1.88 -20.30
N ALA A 20 2.15 1.23 -19.25
CA ALA A 20 2.95 0.32 -18.43
C ALA A 20 3.62 -0.78 -19.26
N ARG A 21 2.88 -1.37 -20.20
CA ARG A 21 3.44 -2.36 -21.15
C ARG A 21 4.44 -1.76 -22.13
N SER A 22 4.21 -0.53 -22.60
CA SER A 22 5.10 0.13 -23.57
C SER A 22 6.47 0.48 -22.98
N VAL A 23 6.53 0.67 -21.65
CA VAL A 23 7.79 0.88 -20.92
C VAL A 23 8.37 -0.45 -20.37
N GLU A 24 7.81 -1.59 -20.80
CA GLU A 24 8.26 -2.94 -20.46
C GLU A 24 8.32 -3.18 -18.95
N LEU A 25 7.28 -2.75 -18.23
CA LEU A 25 7.20 -2.90 -16.78
C LEU A 25 7.10 -4.39 -16.40
N ASP A 26 8.07 -4.91 -15.68
CA ASP A 26 8.10 -6.31 -15.24
C ASP A 26 7.15 -6.58 -14.08
N ILE A 27 7.05 -5.63 -13.15
CA ILE A 27 6.25 -5.76 -11.92
C ILE A 27 5.42 -4.49 -11.72
N ALA A 28 4.11 -4.65 -11.60
CA ALA A 28 3.21 -3.57 -11.20
C ALA A 28 2.77 -3.76 -9.74
N VAL A 29 2.88 -2.71 -8.95
CA VAL A 29 2.48 -2.72 -7.54
C VAL A 29 1.29 -1.79 -7.34
N ASP A 30 0.16 -2.35 -6.89
CA ASP A 30 -1.02 -1.62 -6.49
C ASP A 30 -0.88 -1.19 -5.02
N LEU A 31 -0.71 0.10 -4.79
CA LEU A 31 -0.59 0.68 -3.46
C LEU A 31 -1.94 1.13 -2.87
N GLY A 32 -3.02 0.98 -3.62
CA GLY A 32 -4.37 1.42 -3.24
C GLY A 32 -5.29 0.26 -2.86
N GLY A 33 -5.34 -0.76 -3.70
CA GLY A 33 -6.32 -1.84 -3.57
C GLY A 33 -7.76 -1.30 -3.56
N PHE A 34 -8.66 -1.89 -2.79
CA PHE A 34 -10.05 -1.45 -2.66
C PHE A 34 -10.20 -0.25 -1.70
N THR A 35 -9.54 0.85 -2.01
CA THR A 35 -9.69 2.13 -1.30
C THR A 35 -10.42 3.16 -2.17
N GLN A 36 -10.72 4.32 -1.59
CA GLN A 36 -11.39 5.40 -2.33
C GLN A 36 -10.55 5.81 -3.56
N ASN A 37 -11.22 6.00 -4.69
CA ASN A 37 -10.60 6.34 -5.99
C ASN A 37 -9.61 5.27 -6.49
N SER A 38 -9.75 4.02 -6.09
CA SER A 38 -8.93 2.93 -6.59
C SER A 38 -9.07 2.78 -8.12
N ARG A 39 -8.00 2.29 -8.75
CA ARG A 39 -7.93 2.07 -10.19
C ARG A 39 -7.55 0.62 -10.51
N THR A 40 -8.17 -0.33 -9.81
CA THR A 40 -7.90 -1.78 -9.92
C THR A 40 -8.11 -2.32 -11.33
N GLU A 41 -8.93 -1.64 -12.15
CA GLU A 41 -9.14 -1.99 -13.57
C GLU A 41 -7.87 -1.92 -14.42
N ILE A 42 -6.88 -1.12 -14.02
CA ILE A 42 -5.56 -1.09 -14.68
C ILE A 42 -4.91 -2.46 -14.59
N PHE A 43 -4.98 -3.08 -13.41
CA PHE A 43 -4.43 -4.41 -13.15
C PHE A 43 -5.25 -5.51 -13.84
N ALA A 44 -6.58 -5.36 -13.89
CA ALA A 44 -7.45 -6.27 -14.65
C ALA A 44 -7.12 -6.31 -16.16
N MET A 45 -6.49 -5.25 -16.67
CA MET A 45 -6.01 -5.18 -18.05
C MET A 45 -4.58 -5.69 -18.22
N SER A 46 -4.00 -6.35 -17.22
CA SER A 46 -2.64 -6.90 -17.24
C SER A 46 -1.59 -5.83 -17.55
N ALA A 47 -1.41 -4.89 -16.63
CA ALA A 47 -0.43 -3.80 -16.78
C ALA A 47 1.02 -4.30 -16.82
N ALA A 48 1.32 -5.43 -16.14
CA ALA A 48 2.63 -6.08 -16.13
C ALA A 48 2.48 -7.61 -16.03
N PRO A 49 3.54 -8.37 -16.34
CA PRO A 49 3.58 -9.84 -16.16
C PRO A 49 3.36 -10.30 -14.72
N ILE A 50 3.80 -9.51 -13.73
CA ILE A 50 3.62 -9.77 -12.30
C ILE A 50 2.89 -8.58 -11.70
N GLN A 51 1.82 -8.84 -10.97
CA GLN A 51 1.00 -7.81 -10.36
C GLN A 51 0.80 -8.08 -8.87
N ILE A 52 1.11 -7.08 -8.04
CA ILE A 52 1.23 -7.21 -6.59
C ILE A 52 0.33 -6.19 -5.89
N SER A 53 -0.41 -6.62 -4.89
CA SER A 53 -1.08 -5.72 -3.94
C SER A 53 -0.20 -5.45 -2.72
N TYR A 54 -0.07 -4.17 -2.33
CA TYR A 54 0.75 -3.78 -1.19
C TYR A 54 0.21 -2.53 -0.47
N ILE A 55 0.27 -2.54 0.83
CA ILE A 55 0.12 -1.47 1.81
C ILE A 55 -1.26 -0.79 1.92
N GLY A 56 -1.93 -0.40 0.85
CA GLY A 56 -3.17 0.37 0.94
C GLY A 56 -4.40 -0.44 1.38
N TYR A 57 -4.44 -1.71 1.04
CA TYR A 57 -5.53 -2.62 1.37
C TYR A 57 -4.98 -3.97 1.83
N LEU A 58 -5.35 -4.37 3.05
CA LEU A 58 -4.81 -5.56 3.71
C LEU A 58 -5.60 -6.86 3.44
N GLY A 59 -6.75 -6.75 2.78
CA GLY A 59 -7.56 -7.90 2.40
C GLY A 59 -7.12 -8.51 1.07
N THR A 60 -7.60 -9.71 0.78
CA THR A 60 -7.47 -10.28 -0.56
C THR A 60 -8.20 -9.42 -1.59
N MET A 61 -7.60 -9.23 -2.75
CA MET A 61 -8.26 -8.60 -3.89
C MET A 61 -9.29 -9.53 -4.54
N GLY A 62 -9.22 -10.84 -4.25
CA GLY A 62 -10.16 -11.82 -4.73
C GLY A 62 -10.19 -11.98 -6.25
N ALA A 63 -9.11 -11.58 -6.93
CA ALA A 63 -9.03 -11.50 -8.37
C ALA A 63 -7.80 -12.25 -8.90
N ASN A 64 -7.97 -12.96 -10.01
CA ASN A 64 -6.93 -13.80 -10.59
C ASN A 64 -5.83 -13.03 -11.33
N TYR A 65 -5.95 -11.73 -11.41
CA TYR A 65 -4.94 -10.85 -12.02
C TYR A 65 -4.00 -10.19 -10.99
N TYR A 66 -4.13 -10.52 -9.70
CA TYR A 66 -3.12 -10.25 -8.70
C TYR A 66 -2.38 -11.54 -8.35
N ASP A 67 -1.08 -11.58 -8.59
CA ASP A 67 -0.25 -12.75 -8.34
C ASP A 67 0.15 -12.86 -6.87
N TYR A 68 0.49 -11.72 -6.27
CA TYR A 68 1.03 -11.66 -4.93
C TYR A 68 0.38 -10.55 -4.09
N LEU A 69 0.39 -10.77 -2.78
CA LEU A 69 0.11 -9.75 -1.76
C LEU A 69 1.29 -9.71 -0.79
N VAL A 70 1.83 -8.51 -0.56
CA VAL A 70 2.92 -8.31 0.38
C VAL A 70 2.36 -8.07 1.77
N ALA A 71 2.85 -8.82 2.76
CA ALA A 71 2.41 -8.73 4.15
C ALA A 71 3.55 -9.07 5.13
N ASP A 72 3.25 -9.09 6.40
CA ASP A 72 4.05 -9.74 7.43
C ASP A 72 3.20 -10.79 8.19
N GLN A 73 3.84 -11.59 9.02
CA GLN A 73 3.17 -12.65 9.77
C GLN A 73 2.22 -12.14 10.85
N THR A 74 2.33 -10.88 11.26
CA THR A 74 1.42 -10.24 12.22
C THR A 74 0.10 -9.91 11.54
N ILE A 75 0.15 -9.38 10.32
CA ILE A 75 -1.04 -9.01 9.55
C ILE A 75 -1.72 -10.24 8.97
N ILE A 76 -0.94 -11.13 8.32
CA ILE A 76 -1.46 -12.37 7.73
C ILE A 76 -0.69 -13.55 8.31
N PRO A 77 -1.11 -14.11 9.46
CA PRO A 77 -0.54 -15.35 9.95
C PRO A 77 -0.66 -16.48 8.92
N GLU A 78 0.30 -17.39 8.85
CA GLU A 78 0.33 -18.49 7.87
C GLU A 78 -0.98 -19.28 7.79
N LYS A 79 -1.62 -19.55 8.94
CA LYS A 79 -2.91 -20.25 9.01
C LYS A 79 -4.04 -19.54 8.27
N ASN A 80 -3.89 -18.24 7.99
CA ASN A 80 -4.88 -17.40 7.31
C ASN A 80 -4.63 -17.28 5.81
N GLN A 81 -3.50 -17.72 5.26
CA GLN A 81 -3.20 -17.69 3.83
C GLN A 81 -4.31 -18.31 2.98
N LYS A 82 -4.96 -19.35 3.48
CA LYS A 82 -6.06 -20.04 2.78
C LYS A 82 -7.27 -19.17 2.43
N TYR A 83 -7.37 -17.98 3.00
CA TYR A 83 -8.44 -17.02 2.73
C TYR A 83 -8.07 -15.99 1.66
N TYR A 84 -6.86 -16.06 1.12
CA TYR A 84 -6.34 -15.15 0.11
C TYR A 84 -6.22 -15.87 -1.23
N SER A 85 -6.58 -15.19 -2.30
CA SER A 85 -6.40 -15.72 -3.66
C SER A 85 -4.97 -15.54 -4.15
N GLU A 86 -4.30 -14.52 -3.64
CA GLU A 86 -2.91 -14.18 -3.96
C GLU A 86 -1.92 -15.04 -3.16
N LYS A 87 -0.74 -15.24 -3.70
CA LYS A 87 0.39 -15.79 -2.94
C LYS A 87 0.95 -14.72 -2.00
N ILE A 88 1.09 -15.05 -0.72
CA ILE A 88 1.61 -14.11 0.26
C ILE A 88 3.13 -14.06 0.21
N VAL A 89 3.68 -12.86 0.02
CA VAL A 89 5.11 -12.56 0.17
C VAL A 89 5.33 -11.91 1.52
N TYR A 90 6.08 -12.57 2.40
CA TYR A 90 6.32 -12.06 3.73
C TYR A 90 7.56 -11.17 3.79
N LEU A 91 7.37 -9.97 4.32
CA LEU A 91 8.44 -9.09 4.78
C LEU A 91 8.66 -9.26 6.29
N PRO A 92 9.84 -8.93 6.82
CA PRO A 92 10.06 -8.89 8.26
C PRO A 92 9.13 -7.92 8.99
N SER A 93 8.76 -6.82 8.34
CA SER A 93 7.76 -5.84 8.77
C SER A 93 6.98 -5.35 7.56
N TYR A 94 5.67 -5.22 7.71
CA TYR A 94 4.77 -4.78 6.65
C TYR A 94 5.01 -3.32 6.24
N GLN A 95 5.17 -2.46 7.23
CA GLN A 95 5.53 -1.06 7.00
C GLN A 95 7.04 -0.90 7.04
N VAL A 96 7.61 -0.41 5.95
CA VAL A 96 9.02 -0.10 5.86
C VAL A 96 9.19 1.40 5.99
N ASN A 97 9.89 1.82 7.04
CA ASN A 97 10.28 3.22 7.24
C ASN A 97 11.72 3.42 6.73
N ASP A 98 12.01 4.60 6.20
CA ASP A 98 13.38 4.96 5.89
C ASP A 98 14.17 5.13 7.21
N SER A 99 15.09 4.21 7.47
CA SER A 99 15.92 4.24 8.67
C SER A 99 16.92 5.39 8.69
N LYS A 100 17.07 6.11 7.58
CA LYS A 100 17.93 7.30 7.46
C LYS A 100 17.17 8.60 7.74
N GLU A 101 15.84 8.53 7.76
CA GLU A 101 15.01 9.68 8.10
C GLU A 101 15.11 9.91 9.63
N LEU A 102 15.80 10.96 10.00
CA LEU A 102 15.92 11.35 11.42
C LEU A 102 14.60 12.02 11.85
N PRO A 103 14.15 11.75 13.10
CA PRO A 103 13.02 12.50 13.64
C PRO A 103 13.35 13.99 13.68
N PRO A 104 12.37 14.87 13.47
CA PRO A 104 12.61 16.31 13.53
C PRO A 104 13.20 16.71 14.90
N GLU A 105 14.12 17.66 14.90
CA GLU A 105 14.73 18.18 16.15
C GLU A 105 13.71 18.85 17.07
N ILE A 106 12.51 19.17 16.55
CA ILE A 106 11.43 19.81 17.31
C ILE A 106 10.77 18.78 18.20
N THR A 107 10.92 18.92 19.51
CA THR A 107 10.19 18.13 20.51
C THR A 107 9.08 18.98 21.12
N PHE A 108 7.86 18.43 21.09
CA PHE A 108 6.72 19.04 21.76
C PHE A 108 6.51 18.42 23.13
N THR A 109 6.13 19.24 24.10
CA THR A 109 5.67 18.75 25.40
C THR A 109 4.20 18.30 25.30
N ARG A 110 3.78 17.41 26.21
CA ARG A 110 2.36 17.00 26.30
C ARG A 110 1.43 18.18 26.47
N LYS A 111 1.83 19.18 27.24
CA LYS A 111 1.06 20.40 27.50
C LYS A 111 0.84 21.22 26.23
N GLU A 112 1.86 21.41 25.42
CA GLU A 112 1.77 22.14 24.15
C GLU A 112 0.83 21.45 23.16
N LEU A 113 0.77 20.11 23.21
CA LEU A 113 -0.14 19.31 22.38
C LEU A 113 -1.54 19.13 22.99
N GLY A 114 -1.84 19.72 24.14
CA GLY A 114 -3.13 19.55 24.82
C GLY A 114 -3.39 18.13 25.33
N LEU A 115 -2.34 17.35 25.56
CA LEU A 115 -2.43 15.96 25.99
C LEU A 115 -2.37 15.84 27.51
N PRO A 116 -2.97 14.77 28.11
CA PRO A 116 -2.87 14.52 29.54
C PRO A 116 -1.42 14.43 30.02
N GLU A 117 -1.09 15.06 31.13
CA GLU A 117 0.28 15.07 31.68
C GLU A 117 0.75 13.67 32.09
N LYS A 118 -0.17 12.81 32.54
CA LYS A 118 0.11 11.44 33.00
C LYS A 118 -0.71 10.42 32.23
N GLY A 119 -0.20 9.20 32.17
CA GLY A 119 -0.87 8.07 31.52
C GLY A 119 -0.28 7.71 30.16
N VAL A 120 -0.78 6.60 29.61
CA VAL A 120 -0.44 6.15 28.25
C VAL A 120 -1.35 6.84 27.26
N ILE A 121 -0.78 7.32 26.17
CA ILE A 121 -1.50 7.96 25.08
C ILE A 121 -1.48 7.02 23.88
N PHE A 122 -2.66 6.61 23.43
CA PHE A 122 -2.82 5.90 22.17
C PHE A 122 -3.17 6.93 21.10
N CYS A 123 -2.43 6.95 20.01
CA CYS A 123 -2.70 7.84 18.88
C CYS A 123 -2.83 7.05 17.58
N CYS A 124 -3.68 7.55 16.69
CA CYS A 124 -3.85 7.04 15.34
C CYS A 124 -3.84 8.21 14.38
N PHE A 125 -2.86 8.25 13.49
CA PHE A 125 -2.69 9.31 12.48
C PHE A 125 -3.40 8.97 11.17
N LYS A 126 -4.51 8.25 11.24
CA LYS A 126 -5.35 7.94 10.09
C LYS A 126 -6.42 9.01 9.93
N LEU A 127 -6.61 9.51 8.70
CA LEU A 127 -7.77 10.34 8.37
C LEU A 127 -9.06 9.58 8.69
N SER A 128 -9.90 10.14 9.55
CA SER A 128 -11.18 9.57 9.99
C SER A 128 -12.33 9.82 9.00
N THR A 129 -12.05 9.88 7.70
CA THR A 129 -13.05 10.11 6.65
C THR A 129 -13.69 8.82 6.12
N LEU A 130 -13.68 7.76 6.92
CA LEU A 130 -14.24 6.49 6.52
C LEU A 130 -15.42 6.08 7.43
N PHE A 131 -16.44 6.95 7.53
CA PHE A 131 -17.81 6.47 7.90
C PHE A 131 -18.78 7.61 7.64
#